data_900e5299a2aed92c2aef56def8a89303
#
_entry.id   900e5299a2aed92c2aef56def8a89303
#
_cell.length_a   1.000
_cell.length_b   1.000
_cell.length_c   1.000
_cell.angle_alpha   90.00
_cell.angle_beta   90.00
_cell.angle_gamma   90.00
#
_symmetry.space_group_name_H-M   'P 1'
#
loop_
_entity.id
_entity.type
_entity.pdbx_description
1 polymer ?
#
loop_
_entity_poly.entity_id
_entity_poly.type
_entity_poly.pdbx_seq_one_letter_code
_entity_poly.pdbx_strand_id
1 'polypeptide(L)'
;METVKLFLDTNIVLDFYTGRLGNDDAQKIVTAGQDSRYELCISILTAINVLYVSGKYAPGLQASDIPKLFSILPMDYQQYCKALSLNINDFEDALQISCARANGCRAIVTRDRALLNCGISFPGILSPEEFLHRIGGTR
;
A
#
# COMPACT_ATOMS: atom_id res chain seq x y z
N MET A 1 -17.15 4.22 -15.18
CA MET A 1 -16.71 4.90 -13.95
C MET A 1 -15.25 4.55 -13.68
N GLU A 2 -14.43 5.52 -13.44
CA GLU A 2 -13.02 5.28 -13.21
C GLU A 2 -12.78 4.61 -11.88
N THR A 3 -11.87 3.64 -11.89
CA THR A 3 -11.43 2.98 -10.67
C THR A 3 -10.40 3.86 -9.95
N VAL A 4 -10.54 3.98 -8.65
CA VAL A 4 -9.58 4.70 -7.82
C VAL A 4 -8.48 3.74 -7.39
N LYS A 5 -7.24 4.08 -7.74
CA LYS A 5 -6.08 3.28 -7.33
C LYS A 5 -5.64 3.70 -5.94
N LEU A 6 -5.61 2.74 -5.04
CA LEU A 6 -5.13 2.92 -3.68
C LEU A 6 -3.84 2.12 -3.50
N PHE A 7 -2.81 2.79 -3.03
CA PHE A 7 -1.52 2.16 -2.80
C PHE A 7 -1.42 1.74 -1.34
N LEU A 8 -1.14 0.47 -1.10
CA LEU A 8 -1.00 -0.04 0.27
C LEU A 8 0.47 -0.18 0.60
N ASP A 9 0.87 0.43 1.72
CA ASP A 9 2.23 0.29 2.22
C ASP A 9 2.47 -1.13 2.74
N THR A 10 3.72 -1.52 2.82
CA THR A 10 4.12 -2.88 3.20
C THR A 10 3.50 -3.33 4.52
N ASN A 11 3.45 -2.44 5.52
CA ASN A 11 2.90 -2.81 6.84
C ASN A 11 1.43 -3.23 6.76
N ILE A 12 0.63 -2.63 5.89
CA ILE A 12 -0.78 -2.98 5.71
C ILE A 12 -0.91 -4.39 5.15
N VAL A 13 -0.11 -4.69 4.13
CA VAL A 13 -0.16 -6.00 3.48
C VAL A 13 0.34 -7.10 4.42
N LEU A 14 1.40 -6.81 5.18
CA LEU A 14 1.90 -7.72 6.20
C LEU A 14 0.85 -7.99 7.27
N ASP A 15 0.16 -6.95 7.74
CA ASP A 15 -0.91 -7.11 8.73
C ASP A 15 -2.00 -8.03 8.19
N PHE A 16 -2.32 -7.88 6.91
CA PHE A 16 -3.35 -8.71 6.27
C PHE A 16 -2.98 -10.19 6.26
N TYR A 17 -1.76 -10.50 5.83
CA TYR A 17 -1.36 -11.90 5.64
C TYR A 17 -0.86 -12.58 6.92
N THR A 18 -0.32 -11.84 7.88
CA THR A 18 0.34 -12.43 9.04
C THR A 18 -0.47 -12.35 10.33
N GLY A 19 -1.61 -11.69 10.31
CA GLY A 19 -2.44 -11.53 11.50
C GLY A 19 -1.83 -10.62 12.56
N ARG A 20 -0.93 -9.71 12.17
CA ARG A 20 -0.30 -8.75 13.08
C ARG A 20 -1.32 -7.77 13.62
N LEU A 21 -0.85 -6.87 14.49
CA LEU A 21 -1.68 -5.92 15.25
C LEU A 21 -2.70 -5.16 14.41
N GLY A 22 -2.39 -4.78 13.20
CA GLY A 22 -3.31 -4.06 12.30
C GLY A 22 -4.22 -4.96 11.48
N ASN A 23 -4.32 -6.24 11.78
CA ASN A 23 -5.01 -7.21 10.93
C ASN A 23 -6.50 -6.89 10.71
N ASP A 24 -7.21 -6.47 11.76
CA ASP A 24 -8.65 -6.17 11.63
C ASP A 24 -8.89 -5.08 10.59
N ASP A 25 -8.15 -3.99 10.67
CA ASP A 25 -8.28 -2.90 9.70
C ASP A 25 -7.83 -3.33 8.32
N ALA A 26 -6.74 -4.10 8.24
CA ALA A 26 -6.24 -4.61 6.97
C ALA A 26 -7.28 -5.50 6.28
N GLN A 27 -7.95 -6.38 7.04
CA GLN A 27 -9.01 -7.22 6.48
C GLN A 27 -10.16 -6.38 5.93
N LYS A 28 -10.55 -5.33 6.65
CA LYS A 28 -11.60 -4.42 6.20
C LYS A 28 -11.22 -3.67 4.93
N ILE A 29 -9.95 -3.24 4.84
CA ILE A 29 -9.44 -2.54 3.66
C ILE A 29 -9.48 -3.47 2.45
N VAL A 30 -9.01 -4.69 2.58
CA VAL A 30 -9.02 -5.66 1.48
C VAL A 30 -10.45 -5.99 1.06
N THR A 31 -11.35 -6.15 2.02
CA THR A 31 -12.77 -6.39 1.73
C THR A 31 -13.37 -5.20 0.95
N ALA A 32 -13.10 -3.98 1.40
CA ALA A 32 -13.57 -2.77 0.71
C ALA A 32 -13.00 -2.69 -0.71
N GLY A 33 -11.76 -3.14 -0.90
CA GLY A 33 -11.09 -3.13 -2.19
C GLY A 33 -11.65 -4.12 -3.20
N GLN A 34 -12.54 -5.03 -2.76
CA GLN A 34 -13.26 -5.89 -3.70
C GLN A 34 -14.41 -5.14 -4.38
N ASP A 35 -14.73 -3.96 -3.91
CA ASP A 35 -15.69 -3.07 -4.57
C ASP A 35 -15.08 -2.55 -5.86
N SER A 36 -15.86 -2.57 -6.94
CA SER A 36 -15.39 -2.18 -8.27
C SER A 36 -14.89 -0.74 -8.37
N ARG A 37 -15.14 0.09 -7.35
CA ARG A 37 -14.64 1.47 -7.32
C ARG A 37 -13.15 1.57 -7.02
N TYR A 38 -12.55 0.53 -6.48
CA TYR A 38 -11.17 0.56 -6.00
C TYR A 38 -10.31 -0.49 -6.68
N GLU A 39 -9.07 -0.12 -6.90
CA GLU A 39 -8.02 -1.06 -7.30
C GLU A 39 -6.94 -0.97 -6.21
N LEU A 40 -6.74 -2.05 -5.48
CA LEU A 40 -5.72 -2.11 -4.45
C LEU A 40 -4.38 -2.42 -5.09
N CYS A 41 -3.44 -1.49 -4.94
CA CYS A 41 -2.13 -1.58 -5.58
C CYS A 41 -1.04 -1.71 -4.53
N ILE A 42 -0.02 -2.49 -4.84
CA ILE A 42 1.19 -2.59 -4.03
C ILE A 42 2.39 -2.54 -4.97
N SER A 43 3.54 -2.11 -4.46
CA SER A 43 4.75 -2.14 -5.29
C SER A 43 5.30 -3.56 -5.39
N ILE A 44 6.10 -3.80 -6.42
CA ILE A 44 6.83 -5.07 -6.55
C ILE A 44 7.74 -5.31 -5.34
N LEU A 45 8.30 -4.23 -4.77
CA LEU A 45 9.11 -4.33 -3.56
C LEU A 45 8.30 -4.85 -2.38
N THR A 46 7.10 -4.34 -2.20
CA THR A 46 6.18 -4.81 -1.14
C THR A 46 5.85 -6.29 -1.34
N ALA A 47 5.53 -6.68 -2.58
CA ALA A 47 5.20 -8.08 -2.87
C ALA A 47 6.34 -9.02 -2.45
N ILE A 48 7.57 -8.65 -2.78
CA ILE A 48 8.76 -9.46 -2.44
C ILE A 48 8.98 -9.50 -0.93
N ASN A 49 8.89 -8.35 -0.26
CA ASN A 49 9.07 -8.27 1.19
C ASN A 49 8.02 -9.09 1.94
N VAL A 50 6.78 -9.01 1.49
CA VAL A 50 5.67 -9.76 2.10
C VAL A 50 5.91 -11.26 1.99
N LEU A 51 6.32 -11.73 0.83
CA LEU A 51 6.62 -13.16 0.64
C LEU A 51 7.76 -13.61 1.55
N TYR A 52 8.79 -12.79 1.67
CA TYR A 52 9.94 -13.14 2.51
C TYR A 52 9.56 -13.22 3.99
N VAL A 53 8.85 -12.22 4.50
CA VAL A 53 8.44 -12.18 5.91
C VAL A 53 7.36 -13.23 6.18
N SER A 54 6.37 -13.33 5.30
CA SER A 54 5.25 -14.26 5.49
C SER A 54 5.67 -15.72 5.44
N GLY A 55 6.80 -16.03 4.83
CA GLY A 55 7.34 -17.38 4.84
C GLY A 55 7.56 -17.91 6.26
N LYS A 56 7.74 -17.00 7.23
CA LYS A 56 7.92 -17.36 8.63
C LYS A 56 6.61 -17.45 9.41
N TYR A 57 5.58 -16.70 9.02
CA TYR A 57 4.36 -16.55 9.80
C TYR A 57 3.10 -17.04 9.08
N ALA A 58 3.18 -17.23 7.79
CA ALA A 58 2.08 -17.74 6.97
C ALA A 58 2.64 -18.69 5.92
N PRO A 59 3.09 -19.89 6.34
CA PRO A 59 3.88 -20.77 5.47
C PRO A 59 3.13 -21.30 4.24
N GLY A 60 1.83 -21.12 4.15
CA GLY A 60 1.07 -21.51 2.96
C GLY A 60 0.99 -20.45 1.88
N LEU A 61 1.47 -19.24 2.13
CA LEU A 61 1.37 -18.16 1.15
C LEU A 61 2.36 -18.34 0.02
N GLN A 62 1.85 -18.32 -1.21
CA GLN A 62 2.67 -18.47 -2.41
C GLN A 62 2.68 -17.17 -3.21
N ALA A 63 3.71 -17.01 -4.05
CA ALA A 63 3.86 -15.82 -4.88
C ALA A 63 2.63 -15.59 -5.77
N SER A 64 2.01 -16.67 -6.25
CA SER A 64 0.83 -16.57 -7.11
C SER A 64 -0.43 -16.13 -6.37
N ASP A 65 -0.42 -16.12 -5.04
CA ASP A 65 -1.58 -15.66 -4.25
C ASP A 65 -1.69 -14.13 -4.23
N ILE A 66 -0.57 -13.43 -4.27
CA ILE A 66 -0.54 -11.98 -4.14
C ILE A 66 -1.36 -11.28 -5.24
N PRO A 67 -1.16 -11.58 -6.54
CA PRO A 67 -1.91 -10.88 -7.60
C PRO A 67 -3.39 -11.22 -7.66
N LYS A 68 -3.87 -12.17 -6.87
CA LYS A 68 -5.29 -12.46 -6.80
C LYS A 68 -6.07 -11.33 -6.10
N LEU A 69 -5.39 -10.59 -5.20
CA LEU A 69 -6.03 -9.53 -4.42
C LEU A 69 -5.47 -8.15 -4.73
N PHE A 70 -4.25 -8.06 -5.21
CA PHE A 70 -3.56 -6.78 -5.39
C PHE A 70 -2.99 -6.65 -6.79
N SER A 71 -3.04 -5.43 -7.32
CA SER A 71 -2.30 -5.10 -8.54
C SER A 71 -0.87 -4.79 -8.15
N ILE A 72 0.08 -5.54 -8.71
CA ILE A 72 1.50 -5.35 -8.41
C ILE A 72 2.07 -4.33 -9.39
N LEU A 73 2.52 -3.20 -8.86
CA LEU A 73 3.03 -2.09 -9.66
C LEU A 73 4.54 -2.20 -9.86
N PRO A 74 5.01 -1.92 -11.09
CA PRO A 74 6.45 -1.98 -11.35
C PRO A 74 7.19 -0.81 -10.71
N MET A 75 8.44 -1.07 -10.36
CA MET A 75 9.39 -0.05 -9.93
C MET A 75 10.54 0.00 -10.92
N ASP A 76 11.01 1.20 -11.25
CA ASP A 76 12.07 1.37 -12.23
C ASP A 76 13.09 2.44 -11.79
N TYR A 77 14.12 2.62 -12.59
CA TYR A 77 15.19 3.55 -12.29
C TYR A 77 14.70 5.01 -12.25
N GLN A 78 13.72 5.36 -13.07
CA GLN A 78 13.19 6.74 -13.07
C GLN A 78 12.51 7.03 -11.73
N GLN A 79 11.76 6.07 -11.22
CA GLN A 79 11.13 6.22 -9.89
C GLN A 79 12.20 6.35 -8.80
N TYR A 80 13.26 5.58 -8.90
CA TYR A 80 14.38 5.65 -7.97
C TYR A 80 14.98 7.06 -7.96
N CYS A 81 15.27 7.62 -9.14
CA CYS A 81 15.82 8.96 -9.26
C CYS A 81 14.87 10.03 -8.70
N LYS A 82 13.58 9.91 -8.96
CA LYS A 82 12.58 10.84 -8.43
C LYS A 82 12.50 10.75 -6.90
N ALA A 83 12.64 9.54 -6.36
CA ALA A 83 12.64 9.35 -4.91
C ALA A 83 13.80 10.08 -4.25
N LEU A 84 14.96 10.15 -4.89
CA LEU A 84 16.12 10.87 -4.37
C LEU A 84 15.84 12.36 -4.18
N SER A 85 14.95 12.94 -4.97
CA SER A 85 14.62 14.36 -4.88
C SER A 85 13.53 14.67 -3.85
N LEU A 86 12.88 13.63 -3.28
CA LEU A 86 11.91 13.82 -2.22
C LEU A 86 12.67 14.03 -0.89
N ASN A 87 12.22 15.00 -0.12
CA ASN A 87 12.88 15.30 1.15
C ASN A 87 12.29 14.39 2.26
N ILE A 88 12.53 13.10 2.14
CA ILE A 88 12.03 12.08 3.05
C ILE A 88 13.22 11.25 3.54
N ASN A 89 13.33 11.10 4.86
CA ASN A 89 14.50 10.46 5.47
C ASN A 89 14.63 8.99 5.10
N ASP A 90 13.52 8.26 5.08
CA ASP A 90 13.54 6.83 4.74
C ASP A 90 13.41 6.69 3.23
N PHE A 91 14.46 6.16 2.58
CA PHE A 91 14.46 6.03 1.13
C PHE A 91 13.43 5.03 0.63
N GLU A 92 13.15 3.97 1.38
CA GLU A 92 12.11 3.02 0.99
C GLU A 92 10.75 3.72 0.92
N ASP A 93 10.45 4.57 1.91
CA ASP A 93 9.21 5.37 1.90
C ASP A 93 9.19 6.32 0.70
N ALA A 94 10.31 6.98 0.42
CA ALA A 94 10.41 7.87 -0.73
C ALA A 94 10.15 7.11 -2.04
N LEU A 95 10.69 5.91 -2.16
CA LEU A 95 10.51 5.08 -3.34
C LEU A 95 9.07 4.61 -3.48
N GLN A 96 8.41 4.25 -2.36
CA GLN A 96 7.00 3.89 -2.37
C GLN A 96 6.13 5.04 -2.87
N ILE A 97 6.41 6.27 -2.40
CA ILE A 97 5.68 7.45 -2.87
C ILE A 97 5.90 7.66 -4.37
N SER A 98 7.14 7.54 -4.82
CA SER A 98 7.48 7.71 -6.23
C SER A 98 6.79 6.67 -7.10
N CYS A 99 6.72 5.43 -6.63
CA CYS A 99 6.00 4.35 -7.32
C CYS A 99 4.50 4.64 -7.41
N ALA A 100 3.90 5.08 -6.31
CA ALA A 100 2.47 5.41 -6.28
C ALA A 100 2.15 6.55 -7.25
N ARG A 101 2.98 7.60 -7.27
CA ARG A 101 2.81 8.72 -8.20
C ARG A 101 2.91 8.29 -9.65
N ALA A 102 3.95 7.51 -9.98
CA ALA A 102 4.21 7.07 -11.34
C ALA A 102 3.08 6.21 -11.90
N ASN A 103 2.36 5.52 -11.03
CA ASN A 103 1.29 4.60 -11.41
C ASN A 103 -0.11 5.17 -11.20
N GLY A 104 -0.23 6.46 -10.91
CA GLY A 104 -1.51 7.12 -10.84
C GLY A 104 -2.35 6.80 -9.61
N CYS A 105 -1.71 6.38 -8.51
CA CYS A 105 -2.42 6.11 -7.27
C CYS A 105 -2.84 7.41 -6.60
N ARG A 106 -4.08 7.46 -6.15
CA ARG A 106 -4.66 8.66 -5.54
C ARG A 106 -4.28 8.80 -4.08
N ALA A 107 -4.11 7.69 -3.39
CA ALA A 107 -3.80 7.70 -1.97
C ALA A 107 -2.91 6.54 -1.60
N ILE A 108 -2.14 6.73 -0.52
CA ILE A 108 -1.34 5.68 0.11
C ILE A 108 -1.94 5.42 1.48
N VAL A 109 -2.19 4.16 1.80
CA VAL A 109 -2.67 3.76 3.13
C VAL A 109 -1.49 3.16 3.89
N THR A 110 -1.20 3.69 5.08
CA THR A 110 -0.06 3.26 5.89
C THR A 110 -0.35 3.41 7.39
N ARG A 111 0.32 2.61 8.21
CA ARG A 111 0.33 2.77 9.67
C ARG A 111 1.58 3.52 10.15
N ASP A 112 2.52 3.78 9.27
CA ASP A 112 3.79 4.41 9.64
C ASP A 112 3.59 5.90 9.91
N ARG A 113 3.81 6.31 11.16
CA ARG A 113 3.64 7.71 11.55
C ARG A 113 4.57 8.66 10.81
N ALA A 114 5.80 8.24 10.54
CA ALA A 114 6.73 9.07 9.79
C ALA A 114 6.21 9.37 8.39
N LEU A 115 5.63 8.37 7.73
CA LEU A 115 5.05 8.55 6.41
C LEU A 115 3.78 9.41 6.48
N LEU A 116 2.93 9.18 7.47
CA LEU A 116 1.71 9.98 7.67
C LEU A 116 2.02 11.47 7.88
N ASN A 117 3.16 11.77 8.46
CA ASN A 117 3.57 13.14 8.80
C ASN A 117 4.64 13.70 7.87
N CYS A 118 4.87 13.09 6.72
CA CYS A 118 5.97 13.48 5.85
C CYS A 118 5.75 14.78 5.06
N GLY A 119 4.54 15.32 5.07
CA GLY A 119 4.23 16.59 4.42
C GLY A 119 3.91 16.49 2.93
N ILE A 120 3.87 15.30 2.37
CA ILE A 120 3.49 15.10 0.97
C ILE A 120 1.98 15.27 0.83
N SER A 121 1.55 16.11 -0.13
CA SER A 121 0.13 16.37 -0.35
C SER A 121 -0.48 15.47 -1.41
N PHE A 122 0.33 14.96 -2.34
CA PHE A 122 -0.15 14.04 -3.37
C PHE A 122 0.91 12.97 -3.66
N PRO A 123 0.51 11.68 -3.65
CA PRO A 123 -0.82 11.17 -3.30
C PRO A 123 -1.18 11.51 -1.84
N GLY A 124 -2.48 11.50 -1.52
CA GLY A 124 -2.91 11.66 -0.14
C GLY A 124 -2.40 10.48 0.69
N ILE A 125 -1.97 10.75 1.92
CA ILE A 125 -1.46 9.68 2.78
C ILE A 125 -2.41 9.53 3.96
N LEU A 126 -2.97 8.33 4.10
CA LEU A 126 -4.06 8.05 5.04
C LEU A 126 -3.70 6.89 5.95
N SER A 127 -4.12 6.99 7.20
CA SER A 127 -4.11 5.83 8.09
C SER A 127 -5.23 4.86 7.69
N PRO A 128 -5.17 3.60 8.12
CA PRO A 128 -6.29 2.68 7.93
C PRO A 128 -7.61 3.22 8.47
N GLU A 129 -7.58 3.85 9.64
CA GLU A 129 -8.78 4.44 10.25
C GLU A 129 -9.36 5.54 9.37
N GLU A 130 -8.51 6.45 8.88
CA GLU A 130 -8.96 7.55 8.02
C GLU A 130 -9.57 7.02 6.73
N PHE A 131 -8.95 6.03 6.12
CA PHE A 131 -9.47 5.44 4.90
C PHE A 131 -10.82 4.78 5.13
N LEU A 132 -10.92 3.96 6.17
CA LEU A 132 -12.16 3.25 6.49
C LEU A 132 -13.28 4.21 6.86
N HIS A 133 -12.96 5.29 7.57
CA HIS A 133 -13.94 6.32 7.91
C HIS A 133 -14.49 7.00 6.65
N ARG A 134 -13.64 7.31 5.69
CA ARG A 134 -14.05 7.93 4.43
C ARG A 134 -14.99 7.01 3.64
N ILE A 135 -14.69 5.73 3.58
CA ILE A 135 -15.56 4.76 2.89
C ILE A 135 -16.94 4.73 3.55
N GLY A 136 -16.97 4.65 4.88
CA GLY A 136 -18.23 4.62 5.62
C GLY A 136 -19.02 5.91 5.50
N GLY A 137 -18.32 7.06 5.40
CA GLY A 137 -18.94 8.37 5.31
C GLY A 137 -19.46 8.73 3.93
N THR A 138 -19.10 7.99 2.90
CA THR A 138 -19.50 8.30 1.52
C THR A 138 -20.75 7.58 1.05
N ARG A 139 -21.40 6.90 1.93
CA ARG A 139 -22.62 6.14 1.60
C ARG A 139 -23.88 6.96 1.77
#